data_79699d09eae6a0d64d80b29cc9e5ce8e
#
_entry.id   79699d09eae6a0d64d80b29cc9e5ce8e
#
_cell.length_a   1.000
_cell.length_b   1.000
_cell.length_c   1.000
_cell.angle_alpha   90.00
_cell.angle_beta   90.00
_cell.angle_gamma   90.00
#
_symmetry.space_group_name_H-M   'P 1'
#
loop_
_entity.id
_entity.type
_entity.pdbx_description
1 polymer ?
#
loop_
_entity_poly.entity_id
_entity_poly.type
_entity_poly.pdbx_seq_one_letter_code
_entity_poly.pdbx_strand_id
1 'polypeptide(L)'
;MKLGKRLGLKALALGLCVASLSMTALAAGWGQEKGKYYFVDPKNNEKVSGKWIHTSSGYYYIGADTYMVTGWKKINNSWHYFRPSGLMATGWREIDKQWYYLKSDGTMQTGWLKLQKDGKDVWYYLKASGAMATGWRKISDKWYYFNPEDGSLVMQKWLKISDKWYYFGADGVMQSGWLNLNGVYYYLSAANGNMETGWKTDAEGNKYYMDPSGGKMSTGWKQIENIWYYFTANGKMVRGWLKEKNHYYYLEDGKMLVNTTVTLDGRSFSFNEYGVCTSDTQNLSFTEANAQNVQPGNNSNNTNTQGPGAAGPGAAGPGAALPGTTVNPNGDTPSSNDGPSSQGPSGSSGSTGSTTIQEGSTNGPR
;
A
#
# COMPACT_ATOMS: atom_id res chain seq x y z
N MET A 1 -23.72 -0.60 33.54
CA MET A 1 -24.86 0.33 33.45
C MET A 1 -24.36 1.68 32.93
N LYS A 2 -24.48 1.94 31.60
CA LYS A 2 -24.53 3.27 30.99
C LYS A 2 -24.89 3.08 29.51
N LEU A 3 -26.09 3.53 29.19
CA LEU A 3 -26.72 3.50 27.86
C LEU A 3 -25.97 4.40 26.89
N GLY A 4 -25.58 3.85 25.73
CA GLY A 4 -25.15 4.61 24.56
C GLY A 4 -26.39 5.05 23.78
N LYS A 5 -26.58 6.34 23.65
CA LYS A 5 -27.65 6.96 22.86
C LYS A 5 -27.41 6.74 21.37
N ARG A 6 -28.32 6.01 20.72
CA ARG A 6 -28.48 6.02 19.27
C ARG A 6 -29.06 7.38 18.86
N LEU A 7 -28.34 8.19 18.09
CA LEU A 7 -28.93 9.34 17.40
C LEU A 7 -29.70 8.81 16.19
N GLY A 8 -31.03 8.87 16.32
CA GLY A 8 -31.93 8.63 15.20
C GLY A 8 -31.87 9.79 14.21
N LEU A 9 -31.51 9.48 12.95
CA LEU A 9 -31.65 10.41 11.84
C LEU A 9 -33.13 10.62 11.57
N LYS A 10 -33.68 11.75 12.00
CA LYS A 10 -35.03 12.16 11.61
C LYS A 10 -34.99 12.55 10.12
N ALA A 11 -35.67 11.77 9.30
CA ALA A 11 -36.02 12.16 7.95
C ALA A 11 -36.92 13.39 8.02
N LEU A 12 -36.43 14.53 7.47
CA LEU A 12 -37.26 15.71 7.24
C LEU A 12 -38.16 15.42 6.04
N ALA A 13 -39.38 15.01 6.30
CA ALA A 13 -40.40 14.95 5.26
C ALA A 13 -40.75 16.40 4.85
N LEU A 14 -40.29 16.84 3.65
CA LEU A 14 -40.86 18.01 3.01
C LEU A 14 -42.30 17.67 2.64
N GLY A 15 -43.26 18.23 3.37
CA GLY A 15 -44.67 18.17 3.03
C GLY A 15 -44.90 18.90 1.71
N LEU A 16 -45.18 18.15 0.62
CA LEU A 16 -45.76 18.71 -0.60
C LEU A 16 -47.28 18.76 -0.44
N CYS A 17 -47.80 19.96 -0.44
CA CYS A 17 -49.23 20.19 -0.63
C CYS A 17 -49.66 19.61 -1.99
N VAL A 18 -50.57 18.64 -1.97
CA VAL A 18 -51.27 18.15 -3.16
C VAL A 18 -52.40 19.16 -3.48
N ALA A 19 -52.15 20.00 -4.50
CA ALA A 19 -53.20 20.81 -5.10
C ALA A 19 -53.67 20.12 -6.38
N SER A 20 -54.99 19.88 -6.53
CA SER A 20 -55.70 19.36 -7.69
C SER A 20 -55.55 20.31 -8.87
N LEU A 21 -55.00 19.79 -10.01
CA LEU A 21 -54.69 20.56 -11.22
C LEU A 21 -55.87 20.59 -12.20
N SER A 22 -56.50 21.76 -12.34
CA SER A 22 -57.09 22.25 -13.60
C SER A 22 -55.94 22.68 -14.52
N MET A 23 -56.04 22.40 -15.84
CA MET A 23 -55.05 22.77 -16.87
C MET A 23 -54.76 24.28 -16.82
N THR A 24 -53.69 24.64 -16.17
CA THR A 24 -53.12 25.98 -16.19
C THR A 24 -51.61 25.84 -16.47
N ALA A 25 -51.07 26.85 -17.18
CA ALA A 25 -49.66 26.94 -17.56
C ALA A 25 -48.72 26.27 -16.54
N LEU A 26 -47.79 25.42 -17.01
CA LEU A 26 -46.78 24.80 -16.17
C LEU A 26 -46.10 25.92 -15.36
N ALA A 27 -46.23 25.89 -14.04
CA ALA A 27 -45.53 26.84 -13.19
C ALA A 27 -44.02 26.66 -13.40
N ALA A 28 -43.31 27.76 -13.58
CA ALA A 28 -41.84 27.75 -13.71
C ALA A 28 -41.19 27.06 -12.48
N GLY A 29 -40.22 26.20 -12.73
CA GLY A 29 -39.49 25.50 -11.66
C GLY A 29 -39.79 24.01 -11.62
N TRP A 30 -39.66 23.41 -10.41
CA TRP A 30 -39.83 21.98 -10.22
C TRP A 30 -41.31 21.55 -10.26
N GLY A 31 -41.57 20.51 -11.05
CA GLY A 31 -42.86 19.81 -11.08
C GLY A 31 -42.69 18.31 -10.92
N GLN A 32 -43.82 17.61 -10.70
CA GLN A 32 -43.82 16.14 -10.59
C GLN A 32 -44.95 15.55 -11.45
N GLU A 33 -44.62 14.48 -12.15
CA GLU A 33 -45.57 13.73 -12.99
C GLU A 33 -45.23 12.24 -12.93
N LYS A 34 -46.21 11.39 -12.68
CA LYS A 34 -46.05 9.94 -12.58
C LYS A 34 -44.94 9.52 -11.60
N GLY A 35 -44.77 10.26 -10.50
CA GLY A 35 -43.75 10.00 -9.49
C GLY A 35 -42.34 10.49 -9.86
N LYS A 36 -42.14 11.06 -11.06
CA LYS A 36 -40.86 11.62 -11.51
C LYS A 36 -40.85 13.13 -11.47
N TYR A 37 -39.74 13.74 -11.08
CA TYR A 37 -39.56 15.19 -11.09
C TYR A 37 -39.08 15.67 -12.47
N TYR A 38 -39.56 16.85 -12.88
CA TYR A 38 -39.11 17.56 -14.06
C TYR A 38 -38.87 19.04 -13.69
N PHE A 39 -38.23 19.80 -14.58
CA PHE A 39 -38.00 21.23 -14.41
C PHE A 39 -38.56 22.00 -15.60
N VAL A 40 -39.28 23.07 -15.35
CA VAL A 40 -39.83 23.99 -16.35
C VAL A 40 -38.99 25.24 -16.40
N ASP A 41 -38.46 25.57 -17.57
CA ASP A 41 -37.69 26.79 -17.80
C ASP A 41 -38.60 28.02 -17.68
N PRO A 42 -38.31 28.94 -16.75
CA PRO A 42 -39.13 30.15 -16.56
C PRO A 42 -39.13 31.08 -17.76
N LYS A 43 -38.19 30.91 -18.71
CA LYS A 43 -38.09 31.80 -19.88
C LYS A 43 -39.07 31.45 -20.99
N ASN A 44 -39.32 30.17 -21.23
CA ASN A 44 -40.17 29.70 -22.33
C ASN A 44 -41.34 28.83 -21.88
N ASN A 45 -41.42 28.56 -20.58
CA ASN A 45 -42.44 27.71 -19.98
C ASN A 45 -42.49 26.26 -20.51
N GLU A 46 -41.33 25.73 -20.93
CA GLU A 46 -41.17 24.37 -21.46
C GLU A 46 -40.41 23.48 -20.48
N LYS A 47 -40.66 22.14 -20.53
CA LYS A 47 -39.88 21.17 -19.80
C LYS A 47 -38.46 21.16 -20.35
N VAL A 48 -37.49 21.28 -19.45
CA VAL A 48 -36.04 21.19 -19.73
C VAL A 48 -35.69 19.77 -20.15
N SER A 49 -34.75 19.62 -21.08
CA SER A 49 -34.21 18.33 -21.52
C SER A 49 -32.69 18.40 -21.70
N GLY A 50 -31.95 17.40 -21.21
CA GLY A 50 -30.51 17.27 -21.43
C GLY A 50 -29.67 18.40 -20.81
N LYS A 51 -30.09 19.04 -19.73
CA LYS A 51 -29.44 20.23 -19.16
C LYS A 51 -29.20 20.13 -17.66
N TRP A 52 -28.19 20.86 -17.23
CA TRP A 52 -27.91 21.10 -15.81
C TRP A 52 -28.85 22.18 -15.26
N ILE A 53 -29.35 21.94 -14.05
CA ILE A 53 -30.12 22.92 -13.27
C ILE A 53 -29.29 23.26 -12.03
N HIS A 54 -29.03 24.53 -11.80
CA HIS A 54 -28.37 25.03 -10.62
C HIS A 54 -29.37 25.73 -9.70
N THR A 55 -29.38 25.35 -8.43
CA THR A 55 -30.24 25.95 -7.38
C THR A 55 -29.39 26.34 -6.19
N SER A 56 -29.96 26.98 -5.20
CA SER A 56 -29.29 27.25 -3.91
C SER A 56 -28.84 25.97 -3.18
N SER A 57 -29.48 24.83 -3.45
CA SER A 57 -29.11 23.52 -2.88
C SER A 57 -27.98 22.82 -3.62
N GLY A 58 -27.66 23.26 -4.84
CA GLY A 58 -26.61 22.68 -5.70
C GLY A 58 -27.08 22.30 -7.08
N TYR A 59 -26.39 21.35 -7.72
CA TYR A 59 -26.60 20.96 -9.11
C TYR A 59 -27.50 19.72 -9.23
N TYR A 60 -28.35 19.75 -10.26
CA TYR A 60 -29.20 18.66 -10.71
C TYR A 60 -29.03 18.49 -12.23
N TYR A 61 -29.37 17.34 -12.77
CA TYR A 61 -29.38 17.11 -14.21
C TYR A 61 -30.73 16.57 -14.65
N ILE A 62 -31.27 17.16 -15.70
CA ILE A 62 -32.48 16.67 -16.34
C ILE A 62 -32.06 15.84 -17.55
N GLY A 63 -32.50 14.61 -17.61
CA GLY A 63 -32.20 13.68 -18.68
C GLY A 63 -32.86 14.09 -20.04
N ALA A 64 -32.49 13.40 -21.10
CA ALA A 64 -33.12 13.58 -22.42
C ALA A 64 -34.61 13.25 -22.39
N ASP A 65 -35.07 12.44 -21.44
CA ASP A 65 -36.45 12.08 -21.18
C ASP A 65 -37.22 13.16 -20.40
N THR A 66 -36.64 14.33 -20.21
CA THR A 66 -37.16 15.49 -19.46
C THR A 66 -37.35 15.29 -17.97
N TYR A 67 -36.87 14.19 -17.39
CA TYR A 67 -36.99 13.92 -15.97
C TYR A 67 -35.65 14.10 -15.24
N MET A 68 -35.75 14.42 -13.95
CA MET A 68 -34.61 14.55 -13.02
C MET A 68 -33.88 13.21 -12.87
N VAL A 69 -32.58 13.25 -13.11
CA VAL A 69 -31.70 12.09 -12.96
C VAL A 69 -31.43 11.78 -11.51
N THR A 70 -31.44 10.50 -11.17
CA THR A 70 -30.95 9.94 -9.90
C THR A 70 -30.01 8.76 -10.16
N GLY A 71 -29.13 8.45 -9.23
CA GLY A 71 -28.13 7.39 -9.41
C GLY A 71 -27.00 7.78 -10.37
N TRP A 72 -26.35 6.80 -10.95
CA TRP A 72 -25.23 7.00 -11.87
C TRP A 72 -25.70 7.49 -13.24
N LYS A 73 -25.01 8.51 -13.76
CA LYS A 73 -25.25 9.04 -15.10
C LYS A 73 -23.95 9.47 -15.76
N LYS A 74 -23.74 9.02 -17.00
CA LYS A 74 -22.64 9.49 -17.84
C LYS A 74 -23.08 10.75 -18.60
N ILE A 75 -22.38 11.86 -18.40
CA ILE A 75 -22.64 13.16 -19.02
C ILE A 75 -21.31 13.64 -19.61
N ASN A 76 -21.27 13.99 -20.90
CA ASN A 76 -20.07 14.43 -21.59
C ASN A 76 -18.86 13.51 -21.33
N ASN A 77 -19.08 12.21 -21.46
CA ASN A 77 -18.10 11.14 -21.23
C ASN A 77 -17.60 10.96 -19.79
N SER A 78 -18.10 11.73 -18.82
CA SER A 78 -17.74 11.65 -17.40
C SER A 78 -18.89 11.09 -16.57
N TRP A 79 -18.58 10.22 -15.60
CA TRP A 79 -19.56 9.67 -14.68
C TRP A 79 -19.84 10.65 -13.55
N HIS A 80 -21.14 10.81 -13.23
CA HIS A 80 -21.66 11.58 -12.11
C HIS A 80 -22.62 10.71 -11.31
N TYR A 81 -22.76 11.00 -10.03
CA TYR A 81 -23.77 10.35 -9.20
C TYR A 81 -24.73 11.37 -8.62
N PHE A 82 -26.02 11.11 -8.78
CA PHE A 82 -27.09 11.92 -8.25
C PHE A 82 -27.78 11.18 -7.13
N ARG A 83 -27.91 11.82 -5.97
CA ARG A 83 -28.59 11.26 -4.82
C ARG A 83 -30.06 10.93 -5.16
N PRO A 84 -30.77 10.15 -4.32
CA PRO A 84 -32.21 9.95 -4.51
C PRO A 84 -33.03 11.25 -4.59
N SER A 85 -32.55 12.33 -3.97
CA SER A 85 -33.10 13.68 -4.07
C SER A 85 -32.82 14.38 -5.41
N GLY A 86 -32.06 13.76 -6.33
CA GLY A 86 -31.58 14.37 -7.57
C GLY A 86 -30.36 15.27 -7.42
N LEU A 87 -29.95 15.58 -6.19
CA LEU A 87 -28.78 16.45 -5.94
C LEU A 87 -27.48 15.74 -6.37
N MET A 88 -26.66 16.40 -7.19
CA MET A 88 -25.35 15.92 -7.58
C MET A 88 -24.46 15.67 -6.35
N ALA A 89 -23.85 14.51 -6.30
CA ALA A 89 -22.93 14.14 -5.23
C ALA A 89 -21.53 14.68 -5.49
N THR A 90 -20.83 15.06 -4.41
CA THR A 90 -19.41 15.40 -4.40
C THR A 90 -18.74 14.77 -3.17
N GLY A 91 -17.41 14.63 -3.20
CA GLY A 91 -16.65 13.98 -2.14
C GLY A 91 -16.88 12.48 -2.06
N TRP A 92 -16.50 11.88 -0.95
CA TRP A 92 -16.67 10.45 -0.70
C TRP A 92 -18.14 10.05 -0.64
N ARG A 93 -18.49 8.93 -1.32
CA ARG A 93 -19.82 8.32 -1.29
C ARG A 93 -19.71 6.81 -1.26
N GLU A 94 -20.43 6.21 -0.33
CA GLU A 94 -20.67 4.78 -0.35
C GLU A 94 -21.92 4.51 -1.18
N ILE A 95 -21.77 3.69 -2.22
CA ILE A 95 -22.82 3.30 -3.15
C ILE A 95 -22.69 1.79 -3.35
N ASP A 96 -23.73 1.04 -3.04
CA ASP A 96 -23.75 -0.43 -3.14
C ASP A 96 -22.55 -1.10 -2.44
N LYS A 97 -22.24 -0.64 -1.22
CA LYS A 97 -21.11 -1.12 -0.38
C LYS A 97 -19.72 -0.89 -1.01
N GLN A 98 -19.60 -0.02 -1.98
CA GLN A 98 -18.34 0.42 -2.56
C GLN A 98 -18.17 1.93 -2.35
N TRP A 99 -16.96 2.34 -2.04
CA TRP A 99 -16.63 3.76 -1.90
C TRP A 99 -16.18 4.35 -3.23
N TYR A 100 -16.72 5.52 -3.54
CA TYR A 100 -16.39 6.34 -4.72
C TYR A 100 -16.02 7.75 -4.28
N TYR A 101 -15.21 8.42 -5.07
CA TYR A 101 -14.93 9.83 -4.87
C TYR A 101 -15.42 10.65 -6.07
N LEU A 102 -16.31 11.58 -5.82
CA LEU A 102 -16.80 12.54 -6.81
C LEU A 102 -16.08 13.86 -6.56
N LYS A 103 -15.42 14.39 -7.61
CA LYS A 103 -14.70 15.67 -7.51
C LYS A 103 -15.66 16.82 -7.20
N SER A 104 -15.13 18.03 -6.99
CA SER A 104 -15.96 19.22 -6.75
C SER A 104 -16.91 19.58 -7.91
N ASP A 105 -16.54 19.22 -9.13
CA ASP A 105 -17.38 19.35 -10.33
C ASP A 105 -18.37 18.19 -10.52
N GLY A 106 -18.43 17.24 -9.59
CA GLY A 106 -19.29 16.06 -9.61
C GLY A 106 -18.77 14.91 -10.43
N THR A 107 -17.63 15.05 -11.14
CA THR A 107 -17.08 13.96 -11.95
C THR A 107 -16.46 12.87 -11.08
N MET A 108 -16.68 11.61 -11.43
CA MET A 108 -16.12 10.45 -10.72
C MET A 108 -14.59 10.41 -10.87
N GLN A 109 -13.88 10.30 -9.77
CA GLN A 109 -12.43 10.12 -9.74
C GLN A 109 -12.07 8.68 -10.09
N THR A 110 -11.01 8.52 -10.88
CA THR A 110 -10.30 7.25 -11.10
C THR A 110 -8.79 7.47 -10.92
N GLY A 111 -8.03 6.39 -10.72
CA GLY A 111 -6.59 6.48 -10.50
C GLY A 111 -6.23 7.02 -9.10
N TRP A 112 -5.05 7.60 -8.99
CA TRP A 112 -4.53 8.11 -7.74
C TRP A 112 -5.30 9.35 -7.26
N LEU A 113 -5.58 9.37 -5.95
CA LEU A 113 -6.23 10.48 -5.26
C LEU A 113 -5.45 10.82 -4.00
N LYS A 114 -5.02 12.06 -3.90
CA LYS A 114 -4.36 12.62 -2.72
C LYS A 114 -5.33 13.55 -2.01
N LEU A 115 -5.54 13.33 -0.73
CA LEU A 115 -6.37 14.21 0.11
C LEU A 115 -5.60 14.61 1.37
N GLN A 116 -5.96 15.74 1.96
CA GLN A 116 -5.50 16.14 3.28
C GLN A 116 -6.43 15.61 4.36
N LYS A 117 -5.86 14.93 5.36
CA LYS A 117 -6.57 14.48 6.54
C LYS A 117 -5.70 14.80 7.77
N ASP A 118 -6.23 15.59 8.69
CA ASP A 118 -5.53 16.01 9.90
C ASP A 118 -4.12 16.60 9.62
N GLY A 119 -4.03 17.43 8.57
CA GLY A 119 -2.78 18.07 8.13
C GLY A 119 -1.75 17.14 7.47
N LYS A 120 -2.11 15.90 7.19
CA LYS A 120 -1.26 14.91 6.52
C LYS A 120 -1.81 14.52 5.15
N ASP A 121 -0.89 14.24 4.23
CA ASP A 121 -1.22 13.67 2.93
C ASP A 121 -1.67 12.20 3.09
N VAL A 122 -2.87 11.88 2.62
CA VAL A 122 -3.39 10.51 2.56
C VAL A 122 -3.66 10.18 1.10
N TRP A 123 -3.12 9.07 0.65
CA TRP A 123 -3.27 8.60 -0.72
C TRP A 123 -4.29 7.48 -0.81
N TYR A 124 -5.06 7.50 -1.87
CA TYR A 124 -6.05 6.49 -2.25
C TYR A 124 -5.87 6.12 -3.72
N TYR A 125 -6.43 5.01 -4.12
CA TYR A 125 -6.51 4.63 -5.53
C TYR A 125 -7.94 4.23 -5.87
N LEU A 126 -8.51 4.88 -6.87
CA LEU A 126 -9.83 4.55 -7.42
C LEU A 126 -9.62 3.71 -8.68
N LYS A 127 -10.22 2.53 -8.72
CA LYS A 127 -10.15 1.61 -9.88
C LYS A 127 -10.72 2.28 -11.13
N ALA A 128 -10.56 1.67 -12.31
CA ALA A 128 -11.20 2.15 -13.54
C ALA A 128 -12.73 2.25 -13.40
N SER A 129 -13.34 1.37 -12.61
CA SER A 129 -14.76 1.42 -12.25
C SER A 129 -15.14 2.60 -11.34
N GLY A 130 -14.18 3.37 -10.83
CA GLY A 130 -14.35 4.39 -9.81
C GLY A 130 -14.37 3.87 -8.38
N ALA A 131 -14.50 2.56 -8.16
CA ALA A 131 -14.51 2.00 -6.81
C ALA A 131 -13.14 2.13 -6.14
N MET A 132 -13.12 2.52 -4.86
CA MET A 132 -11.91 2.62 -4.05
C MET A 132 -11.21 1.26 -3.93
N ALA A 133 -9.90 1.25 -4.12
CA ALA A 133 -9.07 0.07 -3.90
C ALA A 133 -8.83 -0.15 -2.41
N THR A 134 -8.84 -1.42 -2.00
CA THR A 134 -8.42 -1.91 -0.68
C THR A 134 -7.57 -3.15 -0.85
N GLY A 135 -6.75 -3.49 0.16
CA GLY A 135 -5.86 -4.64 0.11
C GLY A 135 -4.75 -4.50 -0.93
N TRP A 136 -4.25 -5.63 -1.41
CA TRP A 136 -3.18 -5.67 -2.39
C TRP A 136 -3.61 -5.16 -3.76
N ARG A 137 -2.76 -4.31 -4.37
CA ARG A 137 -2.97 -3.81 -5.72
C ARG A 137 -1.65 -3.68 -6.48
N LYS A 138 -1.60 -4.23 -7.69
CA LYS A 138 -0.50 -4.00 -8.62
C LYS A 138 -0.85 -2.84 -9.54
N ILE A 139 -0.02 -1.79 -9.56
CA ILE A 139 -0.22 -0.58 -10.37
C ILE A 139 1.12 -0.27 -11.04
N SER A 140 1.14 -0.22 -12.37
CA SER A 140 2.36 0.02 -13.17
C SER A 140 3.53 -0.87 -12.70
N ASP A 141 3.28 -2.18 -12.60
CA ASP A 141 4.20 -3.25 -12.19
C ASP A 141 4.74 -3.16 -10.76
N LYS A 142 4.28 -2.22 -9.96
CA LYS A 142 4.62 -2.07 -8.54
C LYS A 142 3.48 -2.55 -7.65
N TRP A 143 3.82 -3.21 -6.54
CA TRP A 143 2.84 -3.66 -5.57
C TRP A 143 2.64 -2.61 -4.47
N TYR A 144 1.38 -2.35 -4.15
CA TYR A 144 0.91 -1.47 -3.10
C TYR A 144 -0.06 -2.20 -2.19
N TYR A 145 -0.24 -1.69 -1.00
CA TYR A 145 -1.28 -2.17 -0.10
C TYR A 145 -2.11 -1.00 0.43
N PHE A 146 -3.41 -1.12 0.27
CA PHE A 146 -4.38 -0.14 0.76
C PHE A 146 -5.08 -0.72 1.97
N ASN A 147 -5.16 0.07 3.06
CA ASN A 147 -5.82 -0.36 4.28
C ASN A 147 -7.26 -0.80 3.98
N PRO A 148 -7.65 -2.03 4.35
CA PRO A 148 -9.01 -2.53 4.11
C PRO A 148 -10.13 -1.72 4.77
N GLU A 149 -9.82 -1.05 5.88
CA GLU A 149 -10.82 -0.32 6.66
C GLU A 149 -11.18 1.04 6.03
N ASP A 150 -10.18 1.78 5.54
CA ASP A 150 -10.37 3.16 5.08
C ASP A 150 -9.82 3.44 3.67
N GLY A 151 -9.20 2.46 3.02
CA GLY A 151 -8.63 2.59 1.67
C GLY A 151 -7.34 3.42 1.60
N SER A 152 -6.78 3.86 2.72
CA SER A 152 -5.55 4.64 2.72
C SER A 152 -4.33 3.79 2.29
N LEU A 153 -3.42 4.40 1.52
CA LEU A 153 -2.17 3.76 1.12
C LEU A 153 -1.27 3.54 2.32
N VAL A 154 -0.76 2.33 2.47
CA VAL A 154 0.26 1.99 3.47
C VAL A 154 1.63 2.48 2.99
N MET A 155 2.32 3.28 3.80
CA MET A 155 3.60 3.90 3.46
C MET A 155 4.55 3.91 4.66
N GLN A 156 5.86 3.85 4.39
CA GLN A 156 6.96 3.97 5.36
C GLN A 156 6.82 3.10 6.61
N LYS A 157 6.28 1.90 6.49
CA LYS A 157 6.12 1.02 7.65
C LYS A 157 6.17 -0.46 7.33
N TRP A 158 6.48 -1.22 8.34
CA TRP A 158 6.23 -2.65 8.37
C TRP A 158 4.74 -2.93 8.55
N LEU A 159 4.26 -3.94 7.83
CA LEU A 159 2.90 -4.44 8.00
C LEU A 159 2.89 -5.95 7.94
N LYS A 160 2.22 -6.58 8.90
CA LYS A 160 1.98 -8.02 8.91
C LYS A 160 0.68 -8.31 8.19
N ILE A 161 0.75 -9.08 7.10
CA ILE A 161 -0.40 -9.46 6.28
C ILE A 161 -0.36 -10.98 6.12
N SER A 162 -1.42 -11.67 6.52
CA SER A 162 -1.51 -13.14 6.46
C SER A 162 -0.25 -13.82 7.02
N ASP A 163 0.14 -13.44 8.23
CA ASP A 163 1.29 -13.94 9.00
C ASP A 163 2.68 -13.67 8.39
N LYS A 164 2.78 -12.89 7.32
CA LYS A 164 4.05 -12.48 6.71
C LYS A 164 4.28 -10.98 6.88
N TRP A 165 5.52 -10.61 7.14
CA TRP A 165 5.91 -9.21 7.25
C TRP A 165 6.32 -8.65 5.89
N TYR A 166 5.84 -7.44 5.58
CA TYR A 166 6.18 -6.66 4.40
C TYR A 166 6.60 -5.27 4.81
N TYR A 167 7.46 -4.65 4.03
CA TYR A 167 7.81 -3.24 4.20
C TYR A 167 7.39 -2.44 2.99
N PHE A 168 6.74 -1.31 3.24
CA PHE A 168 6.35 -0.36 2.21
C PHE A 168 7.20 0.89 2.32
N GLY A 169 7.77 1.34 1.20
CA GLY A 169 8.63 2.52 1.13
C GLY A 169 7.88 3.84 1.31
N ALA A 170 8.61 4.95 1.21
CA ALA A 170 8.04 6.30 1.31
C ALA A 170 7.03 6.61 0.19
N ASP A 171 7.16 5.94 -0.94
CA ASP A 171 6.25 6.01 -2.09
C ASP A 171 5.10 5.00 -2.01
N GLY A 172 5.01 4.21 -0.92
CA GLY A 172 4.03 3.16 -0.72
C GLY A 172 4.31 1.88 -1.51
N VAL A 173 5.41 1.79 -2.24
CA VAL A 173 5.78 0.58 -2.99
C VAL A 173 6.27 -0.49 -2.02
N MET A 174 5.75 -1.71 -2.17
CA MET A 174 6.26 -2.89 -1.48
C MET A 174 7.75 -3.09 -1.83
N GLN A 175 8.59 -3.18 -0.81
CA GLN A 175 10.03 -3.41 -0.98
C GLN A 175 10.34 -4.89 -1.17
N SER A 176 11.46 -5.19 -1.84
CA SER A 176 11.99 -6.55 -2.03
C SER A 176 13.52 -6.52 -2.06
N GLY A 177 14.16 -7.66 -1.84
CA GLY A 177 15.63 -7.75 -1.75
C GLY A 177 16.16 -7.24 -0.41
N TRP A 178 17.38 -6.72 -0.41
CA TRP A 178 18.02 -6.15 0.77
C TRP A 178 17.38 -4.81 1.14
N LEU A 179 16.98 -4.69 2.39
CA LEU A 179 16.39 -3.47 2.96
C LEU A 179 17.27 -2.97 4.11
N ASN A 180 17.75 -1.75 3.99
CA ASN A 180 18.46 -1.07 5.07
C ASN A 180 17.54 -0.04 5.74
N LEU A 181 17.33 -0.19 7.03
CA LEU A 181 16.62 0.77 7.85
C LEU A 181 17.54 1.26 8.98
N ASN A 182 18.12 2.44 8.78
CA ASN A 182 19.01 3.09 9.76
C ASN A 182 20.20 2.18 10.20
N GLY A 183 20.85 1.52 9.24
CA GLY A 183 22.00 0.64 9.49
C GLY A 183 21.61 -0.80 9.88
N VAL A 184 20.33 -1.09 10.06
CA VAL A 184 19.84 -2.46 10.29
C VAL A 184 19.37 -3.05 8.97
N TYR A 185 19.93 -4.18 8.59
CA TYR A 185 19.61 -4.87 7.34
C TYR A 185 18.57 -5.97 7.54
N TYR A 186 17.68 -6.10 6.58
CA TYR A 186 16.68 -7.14 6.44
C TYR A 186 16.73 -7.69 5.02
N TYR A 187 16.21 -8.88 4.82
CA TYR A 187 16.04 -9.43 3.49
C TYR A 187 14.57 -9.73 3.21
N LEU A 188 14.06 -9.14 2.14
CA LEU A 188 12.70 -9.32 1.66
C LEU A 188 12.73 -10.19 0.42
N SER A 189 11.87 -11.19 0.33
CA SER A 189 11.78 -12.10 -0.81
C SER A 189 11.70 -11.34 -2.13
N ALA A 190 12.61 -11.61 -3.06
CA ALA A 190 12.58 -11.00 -4.39
C ALA A 190 11.31 -11.38 -5.17
N ALA A 191 10.76 -12.56 -4.91
CA ALA A 191 9.56 -13.05 -5.59
C ALA A 191 8.26 -12.48 -5.00
N ASN A 192 8.20 -12.35 -3.67
CA ASN A 192 6.92 -12.10 -2.97
C ASN A 192 6.96 -10.86 -2.07
N GLY A 193 8.12 -10.25 -1.82
CA GLY A 193 8.29 -9.07 -0.97
C GLY A 193 8.17 -9.34 0.54
N ASN A 194 7.85 -10.55 0.97
CA ASN A 194 7.78 -10.85 2.40
C ASN A 194 9.17 -10.98 3.02
N MET A 195 9.31 -10.57 4.27
CA MET A 195 10.53 -10.73 5.05
C MET A 195 10.92 -12.21 5.17
N GLU A 196 12.18 -12.50 4.89
CA GLU A 196 12.78 -13.84 5.06
C GLU A 196 13.64 -13.86 6.33
N THR A 197 13.69 -15.02 6.97
CA THR A 197 14.51 -15.31 8.16
C THR A 197 15.37 -16.56 7.94
N GLY A 198 16.34 -16.79 8.81
CA GLY A 198 17.26 -17.91 8.69
C GLY A 198 18.39 -17.65 7.68
N TRP A 199 18.94 -18.72 7.15
CA TRP A 199 20.09 -18.67 6.23
C TRP A 199 19.71 -18.10 4.86
N LYS A 200 20.58 -17.21 4.35
CA LYS A 200 20.49 -16.64 3.02
C LYS A 200 21.84 -16.78 2.32
N THR A 201 21.82 -17.12 1.03
CA THR A 201 23.01 -17.16 0.19
C THR A 201 22.82 -16.19 -0.97
N ASP A 202 23.83 -15.34 -1.24
CA ASP A 202 23.81 -14.45 -2.40
C ASP A 202 24.34 -15.18 -3.67
N ALA A 203 24.36 -14.48 -4.79
CA ALA A 203 24.81 -15.03 -6.08
C ALA A 203 26.32 -15.40 -6.09
N GLU A 204 27.10 -14.73 -5.24
CA GLU A 204 28.56 -14.97 -5.07
C GLU A 204 28.84 -16.12 -4.09
N GLY A 205 27.80 -16.75 -3.50
CA GLY A 205 27.94 -17.85 -2.54
C GLY A 205 28.23 -17.41 -1.09
N ASN A 206 28.19 -16.10 -0.79
CA ASN A 206 28.29 -15.62 0.57
C ASN A 206 27.03 -15.98 1.36
N LYS A 207 27.22 -16.43 2.60
CA LYS A 207 26.11 -16.76 3.49
C LYS A 207 25.88 -15.66 4.50
N TYR A 208 24.60 -15.39 4.78
CA TYR A 208 24.10 -14.46 5.78
C TYR A 208 23.09 -15.18 6.67
N TYR A 209 22.85 -14.67 7.85
CA TYR A 209 21.83 -15.20 8.73
C TYR A 209 20.89 -14.09 9.18
N MET A 210 19.62 -14.24 8.86
CA MET A 210 18.55 -13.33 9.25
C MET A 210 17.89 -13.88 10.51
N ASP A 211 17.95 -13.12 11.61
CA ASP A 211 17.47 -13.57 12.91
C ASP A 211 15.98 -14.00 12.85
N PRO A 212 15.63 -15.22 13.28
CA PRO A 212 14.26 -15.70 13.23
C PRO A 212 13.26 -14.86 14.02
N SER A 213 13.69 -14.22 15.12
CA SER A 213 12.82 -13.45 16.00
C SER A 213 12.40 -12.10 15.42
N GLY A 214 13.23 -11.52 14.55
CA GLY A 214 12.99 -10.15 14.06
C GLY A 214 13.48 -9.88 12.65
N GLY A 215 14.00 -10.86 11.93
CA GLY A 215 14.48 -10.71 10.55
C GLY A 215 15.74 -9.87 10.39
N LYS A 216 16.37 -9.40 11.46
CA LYS A 216 17.59 -8.59 11.39
C LYS A 216 18.77 -9.44 10.92
N MET A 217 19.59 -8.89 10.03
CA MET A 217 20.83 -9.51 9.61
C MET A 217 21.80 -9.62 10.80
N SER A 218 22.34 -10.81 11.01
CA SER A 218 23.33 -11.07 12.07
C SER A 218 24.69 -10.50 11.71
N THR A 219 25.38 -9.95 12.72
CA THR A 219 26.77 -9.50 12.67
C THR A 219 27.49 -9.94 13.94
N GLY A 220 28.80 -10.13 13.88
CA GLY A 220 29.57 -10.65 15.01
C GLY A 220 29.25 -12.12 15.28
N TRP A 221 29.53 -12.54 16.54
CA TRP A 221 29.27 -13.91 16.98
C TRP A 221 27.76 -14.18 17.09
N LYS A 222 27.32 -15.32 16.54
CA LYS A 222 25.96 -15.81 16.65
C LYS A 222 25.93 -17.32 16.84
N GLN A 223 25.25 -17.76 17.88
CA GLN A 223 24.96 -19.17 18.06
C GLN A 223 23.68 -19.55 17.32
N ILE A 224 23.75 -20.56 16.46
CA ILE A 224 22.65 -21.10 15.66
C ILE A 224 22.67 -22.62 15.86
N GLU A 225 21.60 -23.18 16.40
CA GLU A 225 21.49 -24.63 16.68
C GLU A 225 22.68 -25.17 17.49
N ASN A 226 23.09 -24.44 18.53
CA ASN A 226 24.23 -24.74 19.42
C ASN A 226 25.62 -24.68 18.75
N ILE A 227 25.72 -24.18 17.51
CA ILE A 227 26.99 -24.00 16.80
C ILE A 227 27.26 -22.49 16.68
N TRP A 228 28.50 -22.09 16.99
CA TRP A 228 28.93 -20.71 16.85
C TRP A 228 29.40 -20.40 15.44
N TYR A 229 28.91 -19.27 14.92
CA TYR A 229 29.30 -18.67 13.65
C TYR A 229 29.74 -17.23 13.89
N TYR A 230 30.55 -16.71 13.00
CA TYR A 230 30.90 -15.30 13.00
C TYR A 230 30.49 -14.64 11.68
N PHE A 231 29.87 -13.47 11.80
CA PHE A 231 29.46 -12.66 10.66
C PHE A 231 30.20 -11.33 10.69
N THR A 232 30.77 -10.91 9.56
CA THR A 232 31.43 -9.61 9.41
C THR A 232 30.45 -8.46 9.66
N ALA A 233 30.94 -7.23 9.75
CA ALA A 233 30.08 -6.04 9.90
C ALA A 233 29.07 -5.89 8.76
N ASN A 234 29.36 -6.39 7.56
CA ASN A 234 28.43 -6.43 6.42
C ASN A 234 27.62 -7.74 6.35
N GLY A 235 27.61 -8.53 7.41
CA GLY A 235 26.78 -9.73 7.57
C GLY A 235 27.27 -10.99 6.87
N LYS A 236 28.42 -10.97 6.19
CA LYS A 236 28.96 -12.17 5.52
C LYS A 236 29.51 -13.16 6.56
N MET A 237 29.09 -14.41 6.46
CA MET A 237 29.63 -15.50 7.28
C MET A 237 31.11 -15.69 6.99
N VAL A 238 31.92 -15.68 8.05
CA VAL A 238 33.38 -15.94 7.95
C VAL A 238 33.64 -17.44 7.84
N ARG A 239 34.63 -17.81 7.06
CA ARG A 239 35.19 -19.14 6.95
C ARG A 239 36.71 -19.05 7.09
N GLY A 240 37.35 -20.11 7.64
CA GLY A 240 38.78 -20.12 7.86
C GLY A 240 39.18 -19.37 9.16
N TRP A 241 40.37 -18.82 9.16
CA TRP A 241 40.91 -18.12 10.33
C TRP A 241 40.22 -16.78 10.57
N LEU A 242 39.84 -16.59 11.83
CA LEU A 242 39.30 -15.33 12.35
C LEU A 242 40.18 -14.85 13.51
N LYS A 243 40.64 -13.60 13.45
CA LYS A 243 41.29 -12.93 14.56
C LYS A 243 40.35 -11.90 15.17
N GLU A 244 40.07 -12.06 16.45
CA GLU A 244 39.31 -11.07 17.23
C GLU A 244 40.11 -10.68 18.46
N LYS A 245 40.48 -9.40 18.56
CA LYS A 245 41.40 -8.91 19.60
C LYS A 245 42.73 -9.72 19.55
N ASN A 246 43.06 -10.41 20.61
CA ASN A 246 44.27 -11.24 20.71
C ASN A 246 43.99 -12.75 20.61
N HIS A 247 42.79 -13.14 20.15
CA HIS A 247 42.40 -14.53 20.03
C HIS A 247 42.22 -14.92 18.57
N TYR A 248 42.58 -16.15 18.25
CA TYR A 248 42.43 -16.75 16.95
C TYR A 248 41.42 -17.88 17.03
N TYR A 249 40.52 -17.93 16.06
CA TYR A 249 39.48 -18.93 15.90
C TYR A 249 39.54 -19.52 14.50
N TYR A 250 39.06 -20.71 14.29
CA TYR A 250 38.91 -21.29 12.99
C TYR A 250 37.45 -21.69 12.73
N LEU A 251 36.92 -21.22 11.64
CA LEU A 251 35.51 -21.47 11.23
C LEU A 251 35.54 -22.46 10.05
N GLU A 252 35.45 -23.76 10.34
CA GLU A 252 35.36 -24.81 9.33
C GLU A 252 33.95 -24.79 8.73
N ASP A 253 33.86 -24.51 7.41
CA ASP A 253 32.59 -24.23 6.73
C ASP A 253 31.69 -23.23 7.47
N GLY A 254 32.32 -22.30 8.20
CA GLY A 254 31.68 -21.27 8.99
C GLY A 254 31.39 -21.65 10.42
N LYS A 255 31.55 -22.91 10.81
CA LYS A 255 31.32 -23.44 12.17
C LYS A 255 32.60 -23.30 13.00
N MET A 256 32.52 -22.66 14.17
CA MET A 256 33.66 -22.53 15.05
C MET A 256 34.09 -23.89 15.60
N LEU A 257 35.38 -24.22 15.46
CA LEU A 257 35.98 -25.39 16.09
C LEU A 257 36.12 -25.17 17.61
N VAL A 258 35.78 -26.21 18.39
CA VAL A 258 35.87 -26.21 19.85
C VAL A 258 36.38 -27.58 20.31
N ASN A 259 37.14 -27.63 21.40
CA ASN A 259 37.63 -28.87 22.03
C ASN A 259 38.20 -29.89 21.04
N THR A 260 39.00 -29.42 20.08
CA THR A 260 39.50 -30.29 19.01
C THR A 260 40.92 -29.90 18.59
N THR A 261 41.61 -30.84 17.96
CA THR A 261 42.85 -30.57 17.27
C THR A 261 42.73 -30.99 15.81
N VAL A 262 43.09 -30.07 14.90
CA VAL A 262 43.00 -30.29 13.46
C VAL A 262 44.34 -30.00 12.80
N THR A 263 44.58 -30.62 11.66
CA THR A 263 45.75 -30.32 10.83
C THR A 263 45.31 -29.46 9.65
N LEU A 264 45.83 -28.24 9.56
CA LEU A 264 45.59 -27.29 8.50
C LEU A 264 46.90 -26.95 7.83
N ASP A 265 46.98 -27.11 6.54
CA ASP A 265 48.20 -26.86 5.74
C ASP A 265 49.47 -27.50 6.32
N GLY A 266 49.35 -28.74 6.84
CA GLY A 266 50.46 -29.53 7.42
C GLY A 266 50.85 -29.12 8.85
N ARG A 267 50.19 -28.19 9.49
CA ARG A 267 50.39 -27.76 10.87
C ARG A 267 49.21 -28.16 11.75
N SER A 268 49.48 -28.65 12.98
CA SER A 268 48.46 -28.99 13.97
C SER A 268 48.07 -27.79 14.82
N PHE A 269 46.74 -27.55 14.93
CA PHE A 269 46.18 -26.51 15.76
C PHE A 269 45.15 -27.08 16.72
N SER A 270 45.28 -26.73 18.02
CA SER A 270 44.35 -27.12 19.07
C SER A 270 43.47 -25.97 19.47
N PHE A 271 42.18 -26.25 19.69
CA PHE A 271 41.16 -25.28 20.09
C PHE A 271 40.55 -25.71 21.43
N ASN A 272 40.42 -24.77 22.36
CA ASN A 272 39.83 -25.02 23.67
C ASN A 272 38.27 -25.02 23.60
N GLU A 273 37.63 -25.14 24.77
CA GLU A 273 36.18 -25.14 24.93
C GLU A 273 35.51 -23.83 24.45
N TYR A 274 36.25 -22.72 24.42
CA TYR A 274 35.78 -21.41 23.93
C TYR A 274 36.12 -21.20 22.46
N GLY A 275 36.67 -22.18 21.77
CA GLY A 275 37.10 -22.10 20.37
C GLY A 275 38.36 -21.29 20.12
N VAL A 276 39.07 -20.86 21.19
CA VAL A 276 40.32 -20.12 21.05
C VAL A 276 41.45 -21.10 20.70
N CYS A 277 42.20 -20.77 19.63
CA CYS A 277 43.39 -21.50 19.26
C CYS A 277 44.47 -21.34 20.33
N THR A 278 44.99 -22.47 20.83
CA THR A 278 46.04 -22.53 21.86
C THR A 278 47.42 -22.84 21.26
N SER A 279 47.50 -23.15 19.98
CA SER A 279 48.75 -23.40 19.25
C SER A 279 49.38 -22.10 18.75
N ASP A 280 50.66 -22.17 18.31
CA ASP A 280 51.34 -21.04 17.67
C ASP A 280 50.62 -20.61 16.37
N THR A 281 50.26 -19.33 16.32
CA THR A 281 49.48 -18.71 15.22
C THR A 281 50.34 -17.76 14.38
N GLN A 282 51.65 -17.81 14.47
CA GLN A 282 52.53 -16.97 13.63
C GLN A 282 52.36 -17.33 12.14
N ASN A 283 52.41 -16.31 11.32
CA ASN A 283 52.30 -16.41 9.85
C ASN A 283 50.99 -16.97 9.32
N LEU A 284 49.90 -16.82 10.06
CA LEU A 284 48.55 -17.16 9.56
C LEU A 284 47.92 -16.02 8.73
N SER A 285 47.28 -16.38 7.65
CA SER A 285 46.37 -15.49 6.94
C SER A 285 44.98 -15.55 7.59
N PHE A 286 44.41 -14.42 8.02
CA PHE A 286 43.18 -14.40 8.81
C PHE A 286 42.24 -13.23 8.39
N THR A 287 40.96 -13.38 8.68
CA THR A 287 39.96 -12.33 8.64
C THR A 287 39.94 -11.58 9.96
N GLU A 288 40.17 -10.27 9.96
CA GLU A 288 40.01 -9.41 11.13
C GLU A 288 38.54 -9.24 11.49
N ALA A 289 38.17 -9.38 12.76
CA ALA A 289 36.80 -9.27 13.24
C ALA A 289 36.11 -7.93 12.94
N ASN A 290 36.90 -6.87 12.72
CA ASN A 290 36.41 -5.52 12.41
C ASN A 290 36.76 -5.05 11.01
N ALA A 291 37.06 -5.95 10.05
CA ALA A 291 37.32 -5.57 8.65
C ALA A 291 36.11 -4.83 8.09
N GLN A 292 36.27 -3.52 7.88
CA GLN A 292 35.22 -2.60 7.55
C GLN A 292 34.69 -2.75 6.14
N ASN A 293 33.35 -2.68 6.03
CA ASN A 293 32.59 -1.99 5.00
C ASN A 293 32.81 -2.39 3.53
N VAL A 294 32.18 -3.49 3.14
CA VAL A 294 31.55 -3.53 1.81
C VAL A 294 30.09 -3.93 2.05
N GLN A 295 29.15 -3.08 1.66
CA GLN A 295 27.71 -3.37 1.77
C GLN A 295 27.36 -4.70 1.10
N PRO A 296 26.38 -5.49 1.64
CA PRO A 296 25.85 -6.64 0.92
C PRO A 296 25.47 -6.20 -0.48
N GLY A 297 25.85 -6.96 -1.49
CA GLY A 297 25.69 -6.60 -2.89
C GLY A 297 24.31 -6.05 -3.20
N ASN A 298 24.28 -4.78 -3.50
CA ASN A 298 23.09 -4.09 -3.95
C ASN A 298 22.88 -4.49 -5.41
N ASN A 299 22.05 -5.50 -5.64
CA ASN A 299 21.61 -5.78 -7.00
C ASN A 299 20.72 -4.58 -7.40
N SER A 300 21.35 -3.70 -8.17
CA SER A 300 20.90 -2.42 -8.65
C SER A 300 19.56 -2.53 -9.40
N ASN A 301 18.48 -2.28 -8.68
CA ASN A 301 17.25 -1.69 -9.21
C ASN A 301 16.47 -0.95 -8.12
N ASN A 302 17.07 -0.66 -6.98
CA ASN A 302 16.46 0.17 -5.96
C ASN A 302 17.34 1.38 -5.67
N THR A 303 17.30 2.39 -6.55
CA THR A 303 17.86 3.71 -6.32
C THR A 303 17.02 4.44 -5.28
N ASN A 304 17.10 4.00 -4.02
CA ASN A 304 16.57 4.78 -2.92
C ASN A 304 17.46 4.66 -1.69
N THR A 305 18.73 5.10 -1.84
CA THR A 305 19.63 5.39 -0.74
C THR A 305 19.50 6.87 -0.36
N GLN A 306 18.31 7.28 0.10
CA GLN A 306 18.19 8.52 0.86
C GLN A 306 17.54 8.17 2.20
N GLY A 307 18.26 8.50 3.26
CA GLY A 307 17.78 8.40 4.63
C GLY A 307 16.47 9.18 4.85
N PRO A 308 15.79 8.94 5.98
CA PRO A 308 14.55 9.61 6.32
C PRO A 308 14.80 11.12 6.44
N GLY A 309 14.48 11.88 5.41
CA GLY A 309 14.65 13.35 5.45
C GLY A 309 14.43 14.08 4.15
N ALA A 310 14.26 13.42 3.02
CA ALA A 310 14.02 14.09 1.75
C ALA A 310 12.87 13.44 0.96
N ALA A 311 11.82 14.22 0.78
CA ALA A 311 10.66 14.01 -0.07
C ALA A 311 9.70 12.92 0.39
N GLY A 312 8.66 13.34 1.12
CA GLY A 312 7.35 12.72 0.97
C GLY A 312 7.03 12.57 -0.52
N PRO A 313 6.02 11.76 -0.90
CA PRO A 313 5.64 11.63 -2.31
C PRO A 313 5.49 13.03 -2.89
N GLY A 314 6.38 13.37 -3.85
CA GLY A 314 6.35 14.68 -4.49
C GLY A 314 4.98 14.96 -5.08
N ALA A 315 4.71 16.18 -5.53
CA ALA A 315 3.42 16.63 -6.04
C ALA A 315 2.79 15.71 -7.13
N ALA A 316 3.59 14.79 -7.70
CA ALA A 316 3.14 13.63 -8.46
C ALA A 316 3.07 12.42 -7.52
N GLY A 317 1.88 11.87 -7.25
CA GLY A 317 1.68 10.65 -6.47
C GLY A 317 2.52 9.49 -6.98
N PRO A 318 2.63 8.39 -6.19
CA PRO A 318 3.39 7.24 -6.63
C PRO A 318 2.88 6.75 -7.97
N GLY A 319 3.68 6.92 -9.03
CA GLY A 319 3.31 6.55 -10.40
C GLY A 319 2.39 7.53 -11.11
N ALA A 320 2.19 8.76 -10.65
CA ALA A 320 1.45 9.76 -11.42
C ALA A 320 2.27 10.17 -12.65
N ALA A 321 1.72 9.91 -13.84
CA ALA A 321 2.26 10.50 -15.06
C ALA A 321 2.11 12.02 -14.99
N LEU A 322 3.11 12.74 -15.47
CA LEU A 322 3.10 14.18 -15.61
C LEU A 322 1.86 14.63 -16.43
N PRO A 323 1.23 15.77 -16.10
CA PRO A 323 0.11 16.28 -16.87
C PRO A 323 0.56 16.54 -18.30
N GLY A 324 -0.03 15.80 -19.25
CA GLY A 324 0.23 15.99 -20.69
C GLY A 324 0.63 14.74 -21.47
N THR A 325 0.92 13.61 -20.85
CA THR A 325 1.14 12.35 -21.55
C THR A 325 -0.04 11.41 -21.30
N THR A 326 -0.85 11.20 -22.32
CA THR A 326 -1.80 10.10 -22.41
C THR A 326 -1.04 8.80 -22.57
N VAL A 327 -0.47 8.27 -21.48
CA VAL A 327 0.03 6.91 -21.45
C VAL A 327 -0.91 6.12 -20.55
N ASN A 328 -1.67 5.27 -21.19
CA ASN A 328 -2.51 4.29 -20.55
C ASN A 328 -1.59 3.24 -19.89
N PRO A 329 -1.42 3.18 -18.56
CA PRO A 329 -0.61 2.15 -17.95
C PRO A 329 -1.32 0.81 -18.09
N ASN A 330 -0.62 -0.14 -18.69
CA ASN A 330 -1.05 -1.47 -19.06
C ASN A 330 -2.00 -2.15 -18.07
N GLY A 331 -3.14 -2.60 -18.57
CA GLY A 331 -3.94 -3.66 -18.01
C GLY A 331 -5.34 -3.31 -17.53
N ASP A 332 -5.67 -2.03 -17.37
CA ASP A 332 -7.03 -1.61 -17.05
C ASP A 332 -7.47 -0.56 -18.08
N THR A 333 -7.51 -0.91 -19.36
CA THR A 333 -8.27 -0.10 -20.32
C THR A 333 -9.74 -0.19 -19.91
N PRO A 334 -10.41 0.92 -19.61
CA PRO A 334 -11.85 0.86 -19.44
C PRO A 334 -12.44 0.41 -20.76
N SER A 335 -12.96 -0.82 -20.79
CA SER A 335 -13.93 -1.14 -21.82
C SER A 335 -15.06 -0.12 -21.68
N SER A 336 -15.70 0.22 -22.77
CA SER A 336 -16.82 1.18 -22.78
C SER A 336 -17.98 0.80 -21.84
N ASN A 337 -17.89 -0.36 -21.15
CA ASN A 337 -18.85 -0.95 -20.23
C ASN A 337 -18.42 -0.95 -18.74
N ASP A 338 -17.17 -0.54 -18.39
CA ASP A 338 -16.66 -0.61 -17.00
C ASP A 338 -17.02 0.62 -16.14
N GLY A 339 -17.87 1.48 -16.62
CA GLY A 339 -18.48 2.50 -15.79
C GLY A 339 -19.50 1.87 -14.83
N PRO A 340 -19.78 2.50 -13.69
CA PRO A 340 -20.81 2.00 -12.79
C PRO A 340 -22.14 1.96 -13.54
N SER A 341 -22.69 0.74 -13.70
CA SER A 341 -23.98 0.56 -14.35
C SER A 341 -25.10 1.15 -13.50
N SER A 342 -26.20 1.55 -14.13
CA SER A 342 -27.43 1.97 -13.44
C SER A 342 -28.11 0.82 -12.67
N GLN A 343 -27.65 -0.42 -12.88
CA GLN A 343 -27.93 -1.59 -12.03
C GLN A 343 -26.67 -1.86 -11.25
N GLY A 344 -26.73 -1.96 -9.92
CA GLY A 344 -25.60 -2.15 -9.05
C GLY A 344 -24.71 -3.31 -9.50
N PRO A 345 -23.40 -3.30 -9.20
CA PRO A 345 -22.48 -4.33 -9.64
C PRO A 345 -22.94 -5.68 -9.10
N SER A 346 -23.23 -6.63 -10.01
CA SER A 346 -23.45 -8.03 -9.64
C SER A 346 -22.20 -8.53 -8.95
N GLY A 347 -22.34 -9.00 -7.69
CA GLY A 347 -21.25 -9.39 -6.85
C GLY A 347 -20.42 -10.52 -7.45
N SER A 348 -19.17 -10.24 -7.70
CA SER A 348 -18.15 -11.26 -7.79
C SER A 348 -17.81 -11.66 -6.35
N SER A 349 -18.18 -12.87 -5.96
CA SER A 349 -17.82 -13.51 -4.71
C SER A 349 -16.31 -13.68 -4.60
N GLY A 350 -15.65 -12.69 -4.05
CA GLY A 350 -14.26 -12.79 -3.59
C GLY A 350 -14.25 -13.29 -2.16
N SER A 351 -13.65 -14.46 -1.94
CA SER A 351 -13.39 -15.11 -0.67
C SER A 351 -13.04 -14.09 0.44
N THR A 352 -13.88 -14.05 1.47
CA THR A 352 -13.63 -13.33 2.71
C THR A 352 -12.60 -14.08 3.56
N GLY A 353 -11.32 -13.92 3.22
CA GLY A 353 -10.26 -14.22 4.16
C GLY A 353 -10.21 -13.10 5.20
N SER A 354 -10.58 -13.40 6.43
CA SER A 354 -10.43 -12.50 7.57
C SER A 354 -8.95 -12.15 7.72
N THR A 355 -8.56 -10.95 7.28
CA THR A 355 -7.18 -10.48 7.38
C THR A 355 -7.04 -9.73 8.71
N THR A 356 -6.47 -10.38 9.71
CA THR A 356 -6.09 -9.69 10.96
C THR A 356 -4.91 -8.78 10.64
N ILE A 357 -5.15 -7.48 10.60
CA ILE A 357 -4.10 -6.47 10.43
C ILE A 357 -3.57 -6.16 11.83
N GLN A 358 -2.33 -6.54 12.09
CA GLN A 358 -1.56 -6.00 13.20
C GLN A 358 -0.67 -4.87 12.67
N GLU A 359 -0.85 -3.67 13.19
CA GLU A 359 0.08 -2.58 12.91
C GLU A 359 1.44 -2.92 13.54
N GLY A 360 2.45 -3.04 12.69
CA GLY A 360 3.82 -3.23 13.11
C GLY A 360 4.40 -1.93 13.67
N SER A 361 5.23 -2.05 14.71
CA SER A 361 6.05 -0.94 15.20
C SER A 361 6.89 -0.37 14.04
N THR A 362 7.13 0.93 14.05
CA THR A 362 8.04 1.62 13.12
C THR A 362 9.47 1.05 13.16
N ASN A 363 9.80 0.22 14.15
CA ASN A 363 11.11 -0.39 14.34
C ASN A 363 11.23 -1.80 13.75
N GLY A 364 10.28 -2.27 12.93
CA GLY A 364 10.28 -3.62 12.35
C GLY A 364 9.78 -4.70 13.32
N PRO A 365 9.70 -5.97 12.84
CA PRO A 365 9.23 -7.07 13.66
C PRO A 365 10.19 -7.31 14.82
N ARG A 366 9.67 -7.55 15.98
CA ARG A 366 10.43 -7.91 17.20
C ARG A 366 10.80 -9.38 17.19
#